data_05b3e1fcbcf397fc982f52dfd9fdc55d
#
_entry.id   05b3e1fcbcf397fc982f52dfd9fdc55d
#
_cell.length_a   1.000
_cell.length_b   1.000
_cell.length_c   1.000
_cell.angle_alpha   90.00
_cell.angle_beta   90.00
_cell.angle_gamma   90.00
#
_symmetry.space_group_name_H-M   'P 1'
#
loop_
_entity.id
_entity.type
_entity.pdbx_description
1 polymer ?
#
loop_
_entity_poly.entity_id
_entity_poly.type
_entity_poly.pdbx_seq_one_letter_code
_entity_poly.pdbx_strand_id
1 'polypeptide(L)'
;MNRIINEPDLVVEDAIQGAHPEYFAQTDNARVLKYPKAPIQGKVGIVTGGGSGHEPAFLGYVGENMLDAVAIGEIFSSPTAGAFLDAFKAADSGAGVACLYGNYAGDNMNVKMAMKKAEKAGMQVKTVVATDDVASAPASEKEKRRGVAGEILMWKVGSAAASKGYDLDGVINAAQKAINNCHSIGVGLTSCTIPAVGHPNFHIEDGMMELGIGHHGEPGIEIMPIQSAAQMAQTMLAPILDDMQAKQGDEVVVLVSGLGATPVMELYIYYAEVEKQLSEKGVRIVRNYVGNYFTSLEMMGVTLTLMKVDDELKTLMDVPAYSLGLTQVK
;
A
#
# COMPACT_ATOMS: atom_id res chain seq x y z
N MET A 1 8.63 -13.91 22.79
CA MET A 1 8.80 -12.51 22.34
C MET A 1 7.88 -11.61 23.16
N ASN A 2 8.33 -10.41 23.56
CA ASN A 2 7.49 -9.47 24.30
C ASN A 2 6.64 -8.67 23.32
N ARG A 3 5.30 -8.75 23.45
CA ARG A 3 4.33 -8.04 22.62
C ARG A 3 3.25 -7.41 23.48
N ILE A 4 2.64 -6.33 23.01
CA ILE A 4 1.48 -5.71 23.64
C ILE A 4 0.22 -6.29 22.95
N ILE A 5 -0.15 -7.50 23.31
CA ILE A 5 -1.32 -8.22 22.82
C ILE A 5 -2.00 -8.95 23.97
N ASN A 6 -3.27 -9.31 23.77
CA ASN A 6 -3.99 -10.21 24.67
C ASN A 6 -3.79 -11.65 24.20
N GLU A 7 -4.76 -12.20 23.50
CA GLU A 7 -4.69 -13.56 22.95
C GLU A 7 -4.11 -13.53 21.53
N PRO A 8 -3.06 -14.33 21.22
CA PRO A 8 -2.41 -14.32 19.89
C PRO A 8 -3.36 -14.58 18.71
N ASP A 9 -4.41 -15.37 18.93
CA ASP A 9 -5.40 -15.71 17.90
C ASP A 9 -6.48 -14.64 17.71
N LEU A 10 -6.54 -13.62 18.56
CA LEU A 10 -7.55 -12.54 18.54
C LEU A 10 -6.97 -11.17 18.21
N VAL A 11 -5.70 -11.11 17.80
CA VAL A 11 -4.99 -9.83 17.60
C VAL A 11 -5.64 -8.94 16.54
N VAL A 12 -6.27 -9.50 15.53
CA VAL A 12 -6.94 -8.74 14.47
C VAL A 12 -8.25 -8.14 14.98
N GLU A 13 -9.06 -8.92 15.70
CA GLU A 13 -10.29 -8.46 16.36
C GLU A 13 -9.99 -7.35 17.37
N ASP A 14 -8.98 -7.56 18.22
CA ASP A 14 -8.57 -6.58 19.22
C ASP A 14 -8.09 -5.28 18.56
N ALA A 15 -7.31 -5.39 17.47
CA ALA A 15 -6.84 -4.24 16.72
C ALA A 15 -7.99 -3.44 16.08
N ILE A 16 -8.98 -4.14 15.48
CA ILE A 16 -10.17 -3.51 14.91
C ILE A 16 -11.01 -2.82 16.00
N GLN A 17 -11.15 -3.43 17.18
CA GLN A 17 -11.84 -2.82 18.31
C GLN A 17 -11.13 -1.57 18.85
N GLY A 18 -9.80 -1.57 18.81
CA GLY A 18 -8.95 -0.44 19.17
C GLY A 18 -8.90 0.67 18.11
N ALA A 19 -9.41 0.41 16.91
CA ALA A 19 -9.42 1.40 15.85
C ALA A 19 -10.32 2.61 16.21
N HIS A 20 -9.82 3.80 15.91
CA HIS A 20 -10.42 5.06 16.33
C HIS A 20 -11.82 5.29 15.74
N PRO A 21 -12.90 5.40 16.55
CA PRO A 21 -14.26 5.59 16.05
C PRO A 21 -14.47 6.93 15.33
N GLU A 22 -13.56 7.88 15.46
CA GLU A 22 -13.58 9.16 14.75
C GLU A 22 -13.26 9.01 13.25
N TYR A 23 -12.46 8.02 12.90
CA TYR A 23 -12.04 7.75 11.51
C TYR A 23 -12.87 6.66 10.84
N PHE A 24 -13.44 5.74 11.63
CA PHE A 24 -14.08 4.53 11.11
C PHE A 24 -15.49 4.37 11.65
N ALA A 25 -16.41 3.97 10.78
CA ALA A 25 -17.69 3.38 11.16
C ALA A 25 -17.61 1.87 10.94
N GLN A 26 -18.07 1.12 11.94
CA GLN A 26 -18.25 -0.33 11.81
C GLN A 26 -19.44 -0.62 10.88
N THR A 27 -19.40 -1.79 10.26
CA THR A 27 -20.51 -2.36 9.49
C THR A 27 -21.06 -3.59 10.22
N ASP A 28 -22.08 -4.23 9.65
CA ASP A 28 -22.59 -5.52 10.18
C ASP A 28 -21.55 -6.65 10.08
N ASN A 29 -20.50 -6.47 9.26
CA ASN A 29 -19.38 -7.38 9.16
C ASN A 29 -18.20 -6.82 9.96
N ALA A 30 -17.78 -7.50 11.03
CA ALA A 30 -16.68 -7.08 11.90
C ALA A 30 -15.32 -6.94 11.18
N ARG A 31 -15.18 -7.53 9.99
CA ARG A 31 -13.98 -7.44 9.15
C ARG A 31 -14.09 -6.37 8.06
N VAL A 32 -15.05 -5.46 8.18
CA VAL A 32 -15.25 -4.34 7.23
C VAL A 32 -15.43 -3.04 8.00
N LEU A 33 -14.50 -2.12 7.76
CA LEU A 33 -14.60 -0.74 8.25
C LEU A 33 -14.88 0.20 7.08
N LYS A 34 -15.62 1.28 7.35
CA LYS A 34 -15.91 2.29 6.34
C LYS A 34 -15.67 3.71 6.88
N TYR A 35 -15.45 4.64 5.96
CA TYR A 35 -15.48 6.05 6.28
C TYR A 35 -16.88 6.43 6.81
N PRO A 36 -16.99 7.18 7.92
CA PRO A 36 -18.31 7.46 8.54
C PRO A 36 -19.33 8.11 7.60
N LYS A 37 -18.86 8.87 6.60
CA LYS A 37 -19.73 9.51 5.59
C LYS A 37 -19.99 8.64 4.35
N ALA A 38 -19.36 7.47 4.25
CA ALA A 38 -19.60 6.56 3.11
C ALA A 38 -20.94 5.81 3.29
N PRO A 39 -21.67 5.48 2.19
CA PRO A 39 -21.37 5.89 0.82
C PRO A 39 -21.69 7.38 0.58
N ILE A 40 -20.86 8.06 -0.22
CA ILE A 40 -21.06 9.48 -0.56
C ILE A 40 -21.88 9.54 -1.86
N GLN A 41 -23.06 10.16 -1.80
CA GLN A 41 -23.98 10.21 -2.94
C GLN A 41 -23.33 10.79 -4.21
N GLY A 42 -23.43 10.04 -5.30
CA GLY A 42 -22.91 10.42 -6.61
C GLY A 42 -21.39 10.29 -6.79
N LYS A 43 -20.68 9.89 -5.73
CA LYS A 43 -19.23 9.63 -5.79
C LYS A 43 -18.98 8.14 -6.03
N VAL A 44 -18.02 7.81 -6.87
CA VAL A 44 -17.49 6.45 -7.01
C VAL A 44 -16.89 5.99 -5.67
N GLY A 45 -17.34 4.84 -5.17
CA GLY A 45 -16.82 4.25 -3.95
C GLY A 45 -15.41 3.69 -4.15
N ILE A 46 -14.48 4.00 -3.24
CA ILE A 46 -13.11 3.47 -3.31
C ILE A 46 -12.92 2.44 -2.20
N VAL A 47 -12.58 1.23 -2.61
CA VAL A 47 -12.41 0.08 -1.70
C VAL A 47 -11.05 -0.54 -1.90
N THR A 48 -10.44 -0.99 -0.82
CA THR A 48 -9.31 -1.91 -0.82
C THR A 48 -9.55 -3.06 0.17
N GLY A 49 -8.61 -3.94 0.25
CA GLY A 49 -8.55 -4.98 1.28
C GLY A 49 -7.22 -5.69 1.23
N GLY A 50 -6.84 -6.23 2.34
CA GLY A 50 -5.62 -6.99 2.50
C GLY A 50 -5.48 -7.58 3.90
N GLY A 51 -4.40 -8.30 4.14
CA GLY A 51 -4.09 -8.90 5.42
C GLY A 51 -3.73 -7.86 6.49
N SER A 52 -4.01 -8.15 7.74
CA SER A 52 -3.49 -7.41 8.87
C SER A 52 -1.99 -7.65 9.05
N GLY A 53 -1.32 -6.81 9.86
CA GLY A 53 0.14 -6.87 10.07
C GLY A 53 0.91 -5.87 9.22
N HIS A 54 0.21 -5.07 8.42
CA HIS A 54 0.78 -4.03 7.56
C HIS A 54 0.44 -2.62 8.02
N GLU A 55 -0.14 -2.46 9.21
CA GLU A 55 -0.65 -1.19 9.69
C GLU A 55 0.37 -0.05 9.54
N PRO A 56 -0.12 1.14 9.08
CA PRO A 56 -1.51 1.55 8.90
C PRO A 56 -2.23 0.95 7.68
N ALA A 57 -1.56 0.28 6.74
CA ALA A 57 -2.25 -0.43 5.67
C ALA A 57 -2.98 -1.66 6.28
N PHE A 58 -4.22 -1.94 5.93
CA PHE A 58 -5.07 -1.26 4.93
C PHE A 58 -6.05 -0.30 5.62
N LEU A 59 -6.48 -0.65 6.84
CA LEU A 59 -7.55 0.05 7.58
C LEU A 59 -7.27 1.53 7.82
N GLY A 60 -6.03 1.90 8.10
CA GLY A 60 -5.64 3.29 8.39
C GLY A 60 -5.79 4.25 7.21
N TYR A 61 -6.08 3.77 6.01
CA TYR A 61 -6.28 4.61 4.82
C TYR A 61 -7.75 4.92 4.53
N VAL A 62 -8.68 4.43 5.34
CA VAL A 62 -10.08 4.85 5.28
C VAL A 62 -10.19 6.29 5.79
N GLY A 63 -10.84 7.18 5.00
CA GLY A 63 -10.98 8.57 5.39
C GLY A 63 -11.35 9.52 4.26
N GLU A 64 -11.33 10.81 4.53
CA GLU A 64 -11.71 11.85 3.57
C GLU A 64 -10.69 11.95 2.43
N ASN A 65 -11.16 11.85 1.19
CA ASN A 65 -10.36 11.81 -0.03
C ASN A 65 -9.30 10.68 -0.05
N MET A 66 -9.59 9.63 0.70
CA MET A 66 -8.92 8.35 0.72
C MET A 66 -9.97 7.23 0.54
N LEU A 67 -9.76 6.05 1.11
CA LEU A 67 -10.68 4.92 0.95
C LEU A 67 -12.03 5.16 1.61
N ASP A 68 -13.12 4.71 0.97
CA ASP A 68 -14.47 4.72 1.52
C ASP A 68 -14.77 3.50 2.39
N ALA A 69 -14.19 2.33 2.05
CA ALA A 69 -14.28 1.12 2.86
C ALA A 69 -13.08 0.20 2.65
N VAL A 70 -12.87 -0.69 3.61
CA VAL A 70 -11.79 -1.66 3.62
C VAL A 70 -12.28 -3.03 4.09
N ALA A 71 -11.86 -4.09 3.39
CA ALA A 71 -11.97 -5.47 3.85
C ALA A 71 -10.69 -5.88 4.57
N ILE A 72 -10.80 -6.48 5.75
CA ILE A 72 -9.66 -6.79 6.64
C ILE A 72 -9.50 -8.31 6.73
N GLY A 73 -8.31 -8.79 6.37
CA GLY A 73 -7.91 -10.19 6.48
C GLY A 73 -7.21 -10.53 7.80
N GLU A 74 -6.91 -11.80 7.99
CA GLU A 74 -6.01 -12.26 9.03
C GLU A 74 -4.58 -11.76 8.77
N ILE A 75 -3.67 -11.94 9.75
CA ILE A 75 -2.29 -11.52 9.57
C ILE A 75 -1.70 -12.20 8.34
N PHE A 76 -1.22 -11.36 7.39
CA PHE A 76 -0.63 -11.76 6.11
C PHE A 76 -1.53 -12.66 5.25
N SER A 77 -2.84 -12.56 5.43
CA SER A 77 -3.82 -13.37 4.70
C SER A 77 -4.93 -12.50 4.11
N SER A 78 -5.30 -12.80 2.88
CA SER A 78 -6.34 -12.08 2.14
C SER A 78 -7.70 -12.11 2.84
N PRO A 79 -8.46 -11.01 2.83
CA PRO A 79 -9.84 -10.96 3.27
C PRO A 79 -10.71 -11.96 2.51
N THR A 80 -11.79 -12.42 3.14
CA THR A 80 -12.75 -13.31 2.47
C THR A 80 -13.52 -12.58 1.36
N ALA A 81 -14.02 -13.34 0.39
CA ALA A 81 -14.91 -12.79 -0.65
C ALA A 81 -16.19 -12.16 -0.07
N GLY A 82 -16.63 -12.61 1.10
CA GLY A 82 -17.75 -12.01 1.85
C GLY A 82 -17.40 -10.61 2.34
N ALA A 83 -16.22 -10.45 2.96
CA ALA A 83 -15.75 -9.16 3.44
C ALA A 83 -15.57 -8.15 2.28
N PHE A 84 -14.99 -8.55 1.16
CA PHE A 84 -14.91 -7.68 -0.02
C PHE A 84 -16.31 -7.27 -0.53
N LEU A 85 -17.25 -8.20 -0.62
CA LEU A 85 -18.63 -7.89 -1.05
C LEU A 85 -19.29 -6.88 -0.11
N ASP A 86 -19.12 -7.05 1.19
CA ASP A 86 -19.72 -6.14 2.19
C ASP A 86 -19.02 -4.78 2.18
N ALA A 87 -17.71 -4.72 1.91
CA ALA A 87 -17.00 -3.46 1.69
C ALA A 87 -17.52 -2.74 0.42
N PHE A 88 -17.80 -3.48 -0.67
CA PHE A 88 -18.41 -2.88 -1.88
C PHE A 88 -19.77 -2.26 -1.57
N LYS A 89 -20.65 -2.99 -0.85
CA LYS A 89 -21.96 -2.46 -0.42
C LYS A 89 -21.84 -1.22 0.47
N ALA A 90 -20.82 -1.20 1.35
CA ALA A 90 -20.60 -0.08 2.27
C ALA A 90 -20.13 1.21 1.56
N ALA A 91 -19.52 1.08 0.37
CA ALA A 91 -18.98 2.19 -0.42
C ALA A 91 -19.86 2.59 -1.61
N ASP A 92 -20.75 1.72 -2.08
CA ASP A 92 -21.53 1.95 -3.30
C ASP A 92 -22.69 2.95 -3.06
N SER A 93 -22.65 4.05 -3.79
CA SER A 93 -23.74 5.05 -3.84
C SER A 93 -24.62 4.91 -5.10
N GLY A 94 -24.40 3.89 -5.92
CA GLY A 94 -24.97 3.75 -7.27
C GLY A 94 -24.09 4.36 -8.38
N ALA A 95 -22.98 5.01 -8.03
CA ALA A 95 -22.00 5.52 -9.01
C ALA A 95 -20.93 4.48 -9.39
N GLY A 96 -20.99 3.28 -8.79
CA GLY A 96 -20.04 2.20 -8.94
C GLY A 96 -18.91 2.22 -7.92
N VAL A 97 -18.14 1.14 -7.87
CA VAL A 97 -17.04 0.92 -6.93
C VAL A 97 -15.75 0.61 -7.68
N ALA A 98 -14.69 1.31 -7.33
CA ALA A 98 -13.32 1.00 -7.73
C ALA A 98 -12.63 0.23 -6.60
N CYS A 99 -12.31 -1.06 -6.81
CA CYS A 99 -11.56 -1.88 -5.87
C CYS A 99 -10.07 -1.88 -6.28
N LEU A 100 -9.23 -1.28 -5.45
CA LEU A 100 -7.81 -1.03 -5.70
C LEU A 100 -7.00 -1.85 -4.68
N TYR A 101 -6.28 -2.90 -5.12
CA TYR A 101 -5.63 -3.85 -4.22
C TYR A 101 -4.33 -4.43 -4.79
N GLY A 102 -3.52 -5.08 -3.94
CA GLY A 102 -2.24 -5.67 -4.31
C GLY A 102 -2.35 -7.01 -5.03
N ASN A 103 -1.39 -7.30 -5.89
CA ASN A 103 -1.36 -8.52 -6.69
C ASN A 103 -0.93 -9.75 -5.88
N TYR A 104 -1.86 -10.30 -5.13
CA TYR A 104 -1.68 -11.57 -4.44
C TYR A 104 -2.77 -12.57 -4.84
N ALA A 105 -2.41 -13.85 -4.90
CA ALA A 105 -3.31 -14.90 -5.42
C ALA A 105 -4.64 -14.99 -4.65
N GLY A 106 -4.59 -14.86 -3.33
CA GLY A 106 -5.77 -14.88 -2.46
C GLY A 106 -6.69 -13.71 -2.72
N ASP A 107 -6.14 -12.49 -2.79
CA ASP A 107 -6.89 -11.26 -3.05
C ASP A 107 -7.53 -11.31 -4.44
N ASN A 108 -6.77 -11.68 -5.47
CA ASN A 108 -7.27 -11.85 -6.83
C ASN A 108 -8.46 -12.83 -6.89
N MET A 109 -8.37 -13.96 -6.19
CA MET A 109 -9.44 -14.96 -6.15
C MET A 109 -10.67 -14.42 -5.41
N ASN A 110 -10.48 -13.85 -4.22
CA ASN A 110 -11.58 -13.40 -3.37
C ASN A 110 -12.29 -12.16 -3.94
N VAL A 111 -11.55 -11.18 -4.48
CA VAL A 111 -12.12 -10.02 -5.20
C VAL A 111 -12.93 -10.47 -6.41
N LYS A 112 -12.41 -11.38 -7.23
CA LYS A 112 -13.13 -11.92 -8.39
C LYS A 112 -14.44 -12.63 -8.00
N MET A 113 -14.44 -13.36 -6.88
CA MET A 113 -15.65 -13.98 -6.34
C MET A 113 -16.64 -12.94 -5.81
N ALA A 114 -16.16 -11.91 -5.12
CA ALA A 114 -16.98 -10.80 -4.62
C ALA A 114 -17.62 -10.02 -5.77
N MET A 115 -16.85 -9.69 -6.83
CA MET A 115 -17.36 -8.99 -8.02
C MET A 115 -18.51 -9.73 -8.70
N LYS A 116 -18.41 -11.07 -8.84
CA LYS A 116 -19.50 -11.88 -9.40
C LYS A 116 -20.78 -11.82 -8.58
N LYS A 117 -20.66 -11.69 -7.24
CA LYS A 117 -21.82 -11.54 -6.35
C LYS A 117 -22.37 -10.11 -6.40
N ALA A 118 -21.49 -9.11 -6.49
CA ALA A 118 -21.84 -7.70 -6.63
C ALA A 118 -22.62 -7.45 -7.93
N GLU A 119 -22.16 -8.00 -9.06
CA GLU A 119 -22.85 -7.93 -10.36
C GLU A 119 -24.28 -8.49 -10.29
N LYS A 120 -24.47 -9.66 -9.64
CA LYS A 120 -25.79 -10.24 -9.40
C LYS A 120 -26.71 -9.37 -8.54
N ALA A 121 -26.13 -8.54 -7.69
CA ALA A 121 -26.84 -7.56 -6.87
C ALA A 121 -27.05 -6.20 -7.56
N GLY A 122 -26.65 -6.07 -8.83
CA GLY A 122 -26.80 -4.85 -9.63
C GLY A 122 -25.71 -3.79 -9.36
N MET A 123 -24.65 -4.11 -8.62
CA MET A 123 -23.52 -3.20 -8.38
C MET A 123 -22.50 -3.28 -9.50
N GLN A 124 -21.98 -2.13 -9.91
CA GLN A 124 -20.88 -2.04 -10.87
C GLN A 124 -19.56 -1.93 -10.14
N VAL A 125 -18.71 -2.94 -10.24
CA VAL A 125 -17.38 -2.96 -9.60
C VAL A 125 -16.31 -3.13 -10.66
N LYS A 126 -15.28 -2.27 -10.64
CA LYS A 126 -14.07 -2.39 -11.46
C LYS A 126 -12.84 -2.43 -10.57
N THR A 127 -11.73 -2.96 -11.08
CA THR A 127 -10.52 -3.18 -10.28
C THR A 127 -9.29 -2.58 -10.94
N VAL A 128 -8.34 -2.16 -10.11
CA VAL A 128 -6.93 -1.98 -10.47
C VAL A 128 -6.09 -2.80 -9.50
N VAL A 129 -5.15 -3.55 -10.04
CA VAL A 129 -4.26 -4.43 -9.27
C VAL A 129 -2.87 -3.83 -9.26
N ALA A 130 -2.32 -3.61 -8.07
CA ALA A 130 -0.98 -3.05 -7.91
C ALA A 130 0.10 -4.09 -8.20
N THR A 131 1.11 -3.68 -8.98
CA THR A 131 2.21 -4.53 -9.46
C THR A 131 3.52 -3.75 -9.47
N ASP A 132 3.79 -3.01 -8.39
CA ASP A 132 4.89 -2.03 -8.32
C ASP A 132 6.23 -2.60 -7.87
N ASP A 133 6.28 -3.81 -7.29
CA ASP A 133 7.51 -4.43 -6.80
C ASP A 133 8.42 -4.92 -7.93
N VAL A 134 9.44 -4.12 -8.27
CA VAL A 134 10.34 -4.39 -9.39
C VAL A 134 11.26 -5.61 -9.17
N ALA A 135 11.44 -6.03 -7.92
CA ALA A 135 12.27 -7.19 -7.58
C ALA A 135 11.54 -8.52 -7.77
N SER A 136 10.20 -8.52 -7.77
CA SER A 136 9.41 -9.78 -7.76
C SER A 136 9.20 -10.41 -9.13
N ALA A 137 9.34 -9.66 -10.23
CA ALA A 137 9.35 -10.17 -11.60
C ALA A 137 9.95 -9.15 -12.57
N PRO A 138 10.52 -9.61 -13.73
CA PRO A 138 11.14 -8.73 -14.70
C PRO A 138 10.12 -7.79 -15.37
N ALA A 139 10.60 -6.71 -15.99
CA ALA A 139 9.78 -5.72 -16.68
C ALA A 139 8.88 -6.30 -17.79
N SER A 140 9.30 -7.41 -18.41
CA SER A 140 8.51 -8.13 -19.43
C SER A 140 7.33 -8.90 -18.86
N GLU A 141 7.25 -9.08 -17.54
CA GLU A 141 6.22 -9.84 -16.83
C GLU A 141 5.64 -9.02 -15.65
N LYS A 142 5.44 -7.71 -15.85
CA LYS A 142 4.95 -6.79 -14.80
C LYS A 142 3.67 -7.28 -14.12
N GLU A 143 2.79 -7.94 -14.85
CA GLU A 143 1.53 -8.47 -14.33
C GLU A 143 1.71 -9.56 -13.27
N LYS A 144 2.92 -10.13 -13.14
CA LYS A 144 3.27 -11.11 -12.10
C LYS A 144 3.86 -10.48 -10.85
N ARG A 145 4.19 -9.19 -10.88
CA ARG A 145 4.79 -8.49 -9.75
C ARG A 145 3.83 -8.39 -8.57
N ARG A 146 4.37 -8.38 -7.37
CA ARG A 146 3.64 -8.10 -6.14
C ARG A 146 3.21 -6.63 -6.09
N GLY A 147 2.10 -6.35 -5.41
CA GLY A 147 1.75 -5.01 -4.94
C GLY A 147 2.37 -4.77 -3.57
N VAL A 148 2.99 -3.61 -3.36
CA VAL A 148 3.61 -3.20 -2.10
C VAL A 148 3.27 -1.73 -1.81
N ALA A 149 4.18 -0.91 -1.30
CA ALA A 149 3.87 0.44 -0.84
C ALA A 149 3.34 1.40 -1.93
N GLY A 150 3.53 1.10 -3.21
CA GLY A 150 2.94 1.86 -4.32
C GLY A 150 1.40 1.86 -4.33
N GLU A 151 0.77 0.88 -3.67
CA GLU A 151 -0.68 0.85 -3.48
C GLU A 151 -1.20 2.15 -2.83
N ILE A 152 -0.45 2.71 -1.89
CA ILE A 152 -0.84 3.94 -1.19
C ILE A 152 -0.99 5.11 -2.16
N LEU A 153 -0.07 5.23 -3.10
CA LEU A 153 -0.12 6.27 -4.13
C LEU A 153 -1.26 6.01 -5.14
N MET A 154 -1.53 4.75 -5.46
CA MET A 154 -2.69 4.34 -6.26
C MET A 154 -4.00 4.69 -5.54
N TRP A 155 -4.14 4.40 -4.25
CA TRP A 155 -5.33 4.76 -3.46
C TRP A 155 -5.51 6.27 -3.40
N LYS A 156 -4.42 7.01 -3.16
CA LYS A 156 -4.44 8.47 -3.10
C LYS A 156 -4.93 9.10 -4.41
N VAL A 157 -4.40 8.66 -5.55
CA VAL A 157 -4.79 9.15 -6.87
C VAL A 157 -6.22 8.75 -7.22
N GLY A 158 -6.60 7.48 -7.03
CA GLY A 158 -7.95 6.99 -7.32
C GLY A 158 -9.01 7.70 -6.47
N SER A 159 -8.74 7.89 -5.18
CA SER A 159 -9.64 8.60 -4.26
C SER A 159 -9.76 10.10 -4.61
N ALA A 160 -8.66 10.72 -4.99
CA ALA A 160 -8.66 12.10 -5.46
C ALA A 160 -9.47 12.28 -6.74
N ALA A 161 -9.35 11.36 -7.71
CA ALA A 161 -10.14 11.37 -8.94
C ALA A 161 -11.64 11.24 -8.63
N ALA A 162 -12.02 10.30 -7.74
CA ALA A 162 -13.40 10.14 -7.30
C ALA A 162 -13.93 11.41 -6.61
N SER A 163 -13.14 12.04 -5.74
CA SER A 163 -13.54 13.27 -5.05
C SER A 163 -13.68 14.48 -5.98
N LYS A 164 -12.99 14.47 -7.12
CA LYS A 164 -13.13 15.48 -8.19
C LYS A 164 -14.30 15.18 -9.15
N GLY A 165 -15.08 14.12 -8.91
CA GLY A 165 -16.26 13.78 -9.69
C GLY A 165 -15.97 13.00 -10.98
N TYR A 166 -14.81 12.33 -11.08
CA TYR A 166 -14.57 11.40 -12.17
C TYR A 166 -15.57 10.25 -12.07
N ASP A 167 -16.05 9.76 -13.22
CA ASP A 167 -16.84 8.54 -13.28
C ASP A 167 -15.99 7.30 -12.99
N LEU A 168 -16.61 6.14 -12.92
CA LEU A 168 -15.92 4.89 -12.58
C LEU A 168 -14.74 4.61 -13.52
N ASP A 169 -14.91 4.83 -14.82
CA ASP A 169 -13.85 4.60 -15.82
C ASP A 169 -12.70 5.60 -15.64
N GLY A 170 -13.04 6.85 -15.38
CA GLY A 170 -12.05 7.89 -15.08
C GLY A 170 -11.24 7.59 -13.83
N VAL A 171 -11.88 7.13 -12.76
CA VAL A 171 -11.21 6.71 -11.51
C VAL A 171 -10.27 5.51 -11.76
N ILE A 172 -10.75 4.49 -12.47
CA ILE A 172 -9.94 3.32 -12.82
C ILE A 172 -8.73 3.72 -13.68
N ASN A 173 -8.93 4.58 -14.67
CA ASN A 173 -7.84 5.05 -15.53
C ASN A 173 -6.79 5.86 -14.74
N ALA A 174 -7.22 6.72 -13.84
CA ALA A 174 -6.30 7.49 -12.98
C ALA A 174 -5.52 6.59 -12.02
N ALA A 175 -6.18 5.64 -11.35
CA ALA A 175 -5.54 4.66 -10.47
C ALA A 175 -4.57 3.74 -11.23
N GLN A 176 -4.96 3.26 -12.41
CA GLN A 176 -4.10 2.44 -13.28
C GLN A 176 -2.89 3.22 -13.76
N LYS A 177 -3.07 4.49 -14.13
CA LYS A 177 -1.98 5.38 -14.50
C LYS A 177 -1.00 5.57 -13.33
N ALA A 178 -1.50 5.79 -12.12
CA ALA A 178 -0.65 5.92 -10.94
C ALA A 178 0.20 4.66 -10.72
N ILE A 179 -0.43 3.48 -10.66
CA ILE A 179 0.32 2.24 -10.38
C ILE A 179 1.26 1.84 -11.51
N ASN A 180 0.93 2.12 -12.76
CA ASN A 180 1.82 1.88 -13.89
C ASN A 180 3.11 2.72 -13.83
N ASN A 181 3.07 3.84 -13.12
CA ASN A 181 4.19 4.76 -12.89
C ASN A 181 4.84 4.58 -11.51
N CYS A 182 4.35 3.64 -10.67
CA CYS A 182 4.98 3.27 -9.41
C CYS A 182 6.00 2.15 -9.62
N HIS A 183 7.16 2.32 -8.98
CA HIS A 183 8.25 1.34 -8.98
C HIS A 183 8.80 1.26 -7.56
N SER A 184 8.72 0.09 -6.96
CA SER A 184 9.07 -0.15 -5.55
C SER A 184 10.09 -1.26 -5.41
N ILE A 185 10.90 -1.19 -4.36
CA ILE A 185 11.76 -2.28 -3.92
C ILE A 185 11.91 -2.23 -2.40
N GLY A 186 11.92 -3.40 -1.77
CA GLY A 186 12.13 -3.55 -0.33
C GLY A 186 13.54 -4.00 0.02
N VAL A 187 13.97 -3.66 1.24
CA VAL A 187 15.13 -4.25 1.93
C VAL A 187 14.68 -4.67 3.32
N GLY A 188 14.90 -5.93 3.68
CA GLY A 188 14.73 -6.44 5.03
C GLY A 188 16.06 -6.52 5.78
N LEU A 189 16.05 -6.21 7.06
CA LEU A 189 17.19 -6.28 7.97
C LEU A 189 16.97 -7.32 9.08
N THR A 190 15.72 -7.62 9.41
CA THR A 190 15.33 -8.66 10.38
C THR A 190 14.11 -9.42 9.86
N SER A 191 13.84 -10.57 10.47
CA SER A 191 12.55 -11.26 10.29
C SER A 191 11.43 -10.58 11.06
N CYS A 192 10.21 -11.03 10.83
CA CYS A 192 9.05 -10.76 11.69
C CYS A 192 8.40 -12.06 12.16
N THR A 193 7.49 -11.98 13.15
CA THR A 193 6.84 -13.13 13.74
C THR A 193 5.35 -12.94 13.81
N ILE A 194 4.59 -13.81 13.18
CA ILE A 194 3.12 -13.87 13.33
C ILE A 194 2.81 -14.29 14.77
N PRO A 195 2.01 -13.52 15.53
CA PRO A 195 1.74 -13.82 16.96
C PRO A 195 1.26 -15.22 17.24
N ALA A 196 0.30 -15.72 16.48
CA ALA A 196 -0.26 -17.08 16.63
C ALA A 196 0.75 -18.20 16.31
N VAL A 197 1.78 -17.92 15.48
CA VAL A 197 2.85 -18.88 15.15
C VAL A 197 3.96 -18.88 16.22
N GLY A 198 4.28 -17.71 16.76
CA GLY A 198 5.22 -17.57 17.90
C GLY A 198 6.70 -17.68 17.55
N HIS A 199 7.06 -17.95 16.31
CA HIS A 199 8.44 -17.95 15.82
C HIS A 199 8.52 -17.41 14.39
N PRO A 200 9.68 -16.85 13.97
CA PRO A 200 9.90 -16.38 12.60
C PRO A 200 9.80 -17.54 11.59
N ASN A 201 9.28 -17.24 10.41
CA ASN A 201 9.21 -18.18 9.28
C ASN A 201 10.37 -18.03 8.30
N PHE A 202 11.20 -17.00 8.45
CA PHE A 202 12.45 -16.76 7.73
C PHE A 202 13.48 -16.13 8.67
N HIS A 203 14.73 -16.06 8.23
CA HIS A 203 15.82 -15.51 9.04
C HIS A 203 16.77 -14.69 8.15
N ILE A 204 17.18 -13.54 8.66
CA ILE A 204 18.26 -12.73 8.09
C ILE A 204 19.37 -12.70 9.15
N GLU A 205 20.56 -13.13 8.76
CA GLU A 205 21.73 -13.19 9.65
C GLU A 205 22.16 -11.79 10.10
N ASP A 206 22.69 -11.66 11.32
CA ASP A 206 23.21 -10.40 11.83
C ASP A 206 24.29 -9.84 10.91
N GLY A 207 24.19 -8.53 10.60
CA GLY A 207 25.11 -7.87 9.68
C GLY A 207 24.80 -8.10 8.19
N MET A 208 23.69 -8.77 7.89
CA MET A 208 23.22 -8.98 6.50
C MET A 208 21.94 -8.18 6.25
N MET A 209 21.62 -7.99 4.97
CA MET A 209 20.35 -7.47 4.49
C MET A 209 19.89 -8.28 3.28
N GLU A 210 18.57 -8.32 3.06
CA GLU A 210 17.96 -8.99 1.90
C GLU A 210 17.25 -7.96 1.01
N LEU A 211 17.78 -7.81 -0.22
CA LEU A 211 17.26 -6.92 -1.25
C LEU A 211 16.07 -7.58 -1.96
N GLY A 212 14.95 -6.87 -2.11
CA GLY A 212 13.78 -7.32 -2.82
C GLY A 212 12.87 -8.25 -2.00
N ILE A 213 13.06 -8.33 -0.68
CA ILE A 213 12.18 -9.10 0.20
C ILE A 213 10.73 -8.59 0.12
N GLY A 214 9.77 -9.51 0.13
CA GLY A 214 8.36 -9.16 0.19
C GLY A 214 7.88 -8.85 1.61
N HIS A 215 6.69 -8.26 1.70
CA HIS A 215 6.11 -7.85 2.99
C HIS A 215 5.68 -9.02 3.90
N HIS A 216 5.53 -10.22 3.36
CA HIS A 216 5.25 -11.44 4.14
C HIS A 216 6.51 -12.29 4.36
N GLY A 217 7.70 -11.76 4.00
CA GLY A 217 8.95 -12.52 4.03
C GLY A 217 9.15 -13.40 2.80
N GLU A 218 8.48 -13.09 1.67
CA GLU A 218 8.79 -13.75 0.41
C GLU A 218 10.24 -13.46 0.02
N PRO A 219 11.00 -14.48 -0.43
CA PRO A 219 12.42 -14.32 -0.73
C PRO A 219 12.69 -13.16 -1.70
N GLY A 220 13.73 -12.39 -1.39
CA GLY A 220 14.25 -11.35 -2.24
C GLY A 220 15.11 -11.88 -3.38
N ILE A 221 15.88 -10.98 -4.00
CA ILE A 221 16.75 -11.29 -5.14
C ILE A 221 18.21 -11.50 -4.73
N GLU A 222 18.64 -10.95 -3.59
CA GLU A 222 20.03 -11.05 -3.11
C GLU A 222 20.12 -10.83 -1.60
N ILE A 223 20.95 -11.64 -0.94
CA ILE A 223 21.38 -11.45 0.45
C ILE A 223 22.81 -10.94 0.43
N MET A 224 23.07 -9.82 1.10
CA MET A 224 24.36 -9.17 1.09
C MET A 224 24.69 -8.55 2.47
N PRO A 225 25.97 -8.21 2.74
CA PRO A 225 26.32 -7.47 3.95
C PRO A 225 25.54 -6.13 4.05
N ILE A 226 25.17 -5.76 5.28
CA ILE A 226 24.49 -4.50 5.53
C ILE A 226 25.30 -3.33 4.98
N GLN A 227 24.62 -2.40 4.35
CA GLN A 227 25.21 -1.23 3.70
C GLN A 227 24.96 0.04 4.52
N SER A 228 25.80 1.06 4.29
CA SER A 228 25.48 2.41 4.76
C SER A 228 24.23 2.94 4.06
N ALA A 229 23.55 3.94 4.65
CA ALA A 229 22.36 4.56 4.04
C ALA A 229 22.61 5.03 2.59
N ALA A 230 23.80 5.60 2.30
CA ALA A 230 24.17 6.04 0.96
C ALA A 230 24.30 4.88 -0.04
N GLN A 231 24.94 3.79 0.38
CA GLN A 231 25.08 2.59 -0.45
C GLN A 231 23.74 1.90 -0.65
N MET A 232 22.91 1.78 0.41
CA MET A 232 21.57 1.19 0.34
C MET A 232 20.68 2.00 -0.61
N ALA A 233 20.70 3.35 -0.52
CA ALA A 233 19.98 4.22 -1.45
C ALA A 233 20.41 3.96 -2.91
N GLN A 234 21.71 3.84 -3.16
CA GLN A 234 22.22 3.53 -4.50
C GLN A 234 21.76 2.15 -4.99
N THR A 235 21.84 1.13 -4.14
CA THR A 235 21.43 -0.26 -4.44
C THR A 235 19.93 -0.35 -4.76
N MET A 236 19.09 0.39 -4.02
CA MET A 236 17.65 0.36 -4.25
C MET A 236 17.20 1.28 -5.39
N LEU A 237 17.84 2.43 -5.59
CA LEU A 237 17.50 3.35 -6.68
C LEU A 237 17.86 2.77 -8.06
N ALA A 238 18.94 2.01 -8.17
CA ALA A 238 19.40 1.50 -9.46
C ALA A 238 18.32 0.69 -10.21
N PRO A 239 17.74 -0.38 -9.66
CA PRO A 239 16.68 -1.14 -10.34
C PRO A 239 15.39 -0.34 -10.55
N ILE A 240 15.03 0.57 -9.62
CA ILE A 240 13.85 1.43 -9.77
C ILE A 240 14.01 2.37 -10.97
N LEU A 241 15.14 3.07 -11.06
CA LEU A 241 15.39 4.05 -12.13
C LEU A 241 15.54 3.38 -13.49
N ASP A 242 16.13 2.17 -13.53
CA ASP A 242 16.22 1.37 -14.77
C ASP A 242 14.83 0.93 -15.23
N ASP A 243 14.01 0.34 -14.36
CA ASP A 243 12.66 -0.11 -14.69
C ASP A 243 11.73 1.05 -15.09
N MET A 244 11.89 2.21 -14.42
CA MET A 244 11.14 3.44 -14.71
C MET A 244 11.62 4.11 -16.01
N GLN A 245 12.76 3.71 -16.57
CA GLN A 245 13.42 4.39 -17.69
C GLN A 245 13.60 5.90 -17.41
N ALA A 246 14.11 6.19 -16.19
CA ALA A 246 14.24 7.55 -15.68
C ALA A 246 15.15 8.42 -16.52
N LYS A 247 14.77 9.68 -16.71
CA LYS A 247 15.50 10.68 -17.49
C LYS A 247 15.71 11.95 -16.68
N GLN A 248 16.76 12.67 -17.03
CA GLN A 248 16.93 14.02 -16.50
C GLN A 248 15.69 14.90 -16.80
N GLY A 249 15.21 15.59 -15.79
CA GLY A 249 13.99 16.43 -15.85
C GLY A 249 12.70 15.68 -15.47
N ASP A 250 12.73 14.37 -15.28
CA ASP A 250 11.56 13.65 -14.76
C ASP A 250 11.19 14.14 -13.34
N GLU A 251 9.90 14.15 -13.07
CA GLU A 251 9.33 14.51 -11.77
C GLU A 251 8.77 13.28 -11.08
N VAL A 252 9.05 13.15 -9.78
CA VAL A 252 8.63 11.99 -8.99
C VAL A 252 8.03 12.36 -7.65
N VAL A 253 7.11 11.52 -7.19
CA VAL A 253 6.74 11.40 -5.78
C VAL A 253 7.61 10.28 -5.19
N VAL A 254 8.18 10.52 -4.01
CA VAL A 254 8.98 9.55 -3.26
C VAL A 254 8.21 9.11 -2.03
N LEU A 255 8.11 7.80 -1.82
CA LEU A 255 7.60 7.21 -0.58
C LEU A 255 8.68 6.30 0.01
N VAL A 256 9.14 6.64 1.21
CA VAL A 256 10.03 5.82 2.05
C VAL A 256 9.19 5.27 3.20
N SER A 257 8.90 3.98 3.15
CA SER A 257 8.13 3.30 4.19
C SER A 257 9.02 2.34 4.97
N GLY A 258 9.18 2.59 6.27
CA GLY A 258 9.72 1.58 7.18
C GLY A 258 8.83 0.35 7.23
N LEU A 259 9.42 -0.80 7.54
CA LEU A 259 8.70 -2.09 7.64
C LEU A 259 8.12 -2.36 9.04
N GLY A 260 8.18 -1.38 9.95
CA GLY A 260 7.55 -1.43 11.27
C GLY A 260 8.51 -1.19 12.43
N ALA A 261 9.68 -1.84 12.44
CA ALA A 261 10.66 -1.69 13.50
C ALA A 261 11.80 -0.70 13.20
N THR A 262 11.88 -0.16 11.99
CA THR A 262 12.92 0.81 11.63
C THR A 262 12.63 2.16 12.29
N PRO A 263 13.56 2.73 13.07
CA PRO A 263 13.39 4.05 13.66
C PRO A 263 13.19 5.12 12.60
N VAL A 264 12.23 6.03 12.83
CA VAL A 264 11.93 7.12 11.86
C VAL A 264 13.17 7.99 11.59
N MET A 265 14.06 8.16 12.57
CA MET A 265 15.34 8.86 12.39
C MET A 265 16.19 8.21 11.27
N GLU A 266 16.23 6.88 11.19
CA GLU A 266 17.00 6.16 10.18
C GLU A 266 16.34 6.30 8.79
N LEU A 267 15.00 6.34 8.74
CA LEU A 267 14.27 6.63 7.50
C LEU A 267 14.56 8.03 6.97
N TYR A 268 14.74 9.04 7.85
CA TYR A 268 15.15 10.39 7.44
C TYR A 268 16.59 10.42 6.92
N ILE A 269 17.52 9.68 7.56
CA ILE A 269 18.90 9.55 7.07
C ILE A 269 18.92 8.89 5.68
N TYR A 270 18.16 7.81 5.53
CA TYR A 270 18.03 7.11 4.26
C TYR A 270 17.43 8.00 3.15
N TYR A 271 16.32 8.72 3.47
CA TYR A 271 15.69 9.64 2.53
C TYR A 271 16.63 10.75 2.06
N ALA A 272 17.45 11.31 2.95
CA ALA A 272 18.41 12.35 2.57
C ALA A 272 19.40 11.87 1.49
N GLU A 273 19.82 10.61 1.55
CA GLU A 273 20.67 10.01 0.52
C GLU A 273 19.91 9.72 -0.78
N VAL A 274 18.63 9.30 -0.69
CA VAL A 274 17.75 9.13 -1.85
C VAL A 274 17.56 10.47 -2.58
N GLU A 275 17.23 11.55 -1.85
CA GLU A 275 17.04 12.90 -2.41
C GLU A 275 18.29 13.40 -3.12
N LYS A 276 19.45 13.28 -2.46
CA LYS A 276 20.74 13.68 -3.01
C LYS A 276 21.03 12.96 -4.32
N GLN A 277 20.89 11.63 -4.36
CA GLN A 277 21.20 10.83 -5.54
C GLN A 277 20.21 11.05 -6.69
N LEU A 278 18.93 11.30 -6.42
CA LEU A 278 17.95 11.71 -7.43
C LEU A 278 18.28 13.08 -8.00
N SER A 279 18.66 14.03 -7.15
CA SER A 279 19.08 15.37 -7.57
C SER A 279 20.33 15.32 -8.47
N GLU A 280 21.33 14.52 -8.12
CA GLU A 280 22.55 14.31 -8.94
C GLU A 280 22.23 13.73 -10.33
N LYS A 281 21.16 12.95 -10.45
CA LYS A 281 20.66 12.41 -11.72
C LYS A 281 19.71 13.34 -12.47
N GLY A 282 19.41 14.52 -11.88
CA GLY A 282 18.51 15.51 -12.46
C GLY A 282 17.04 15.08 -12.41
N VAL A 283 16.66 14.15 -11.52
CA VAL A 283 15.28 13.78 -11.24
C VAL A 283 14.75 14.65 -10.10
N ARG A 284 13.62 15.32 -10.32
CA ARG A 284 13.05 16.30 -9.38
C ARG A 284 11.98 15.66 -8.50
N ILE A 285 12.16 15.73 -7.18
CA ILE A 285 11.13 15.32 -6.23
C ILE A 285 10.11 16.45 -6.09
N VAL A 286 8.84 16.16 -6.39
CA VAL A 286 7.73 17.12 -6.25
C VAL A 286 6.99 16.93 -4.93
N ARG A 287 7.07 15.73 -4.34
CA ARG A 287 6.48 15.38 -3.04
C ARG A 287 7.20 14.18 -2.45
N ASN A 288 7.28 14.14 -1.12
CA ASN A 288 7.80 12.98 -0.41
C ASN A 288 6.92 12.59 0.78
N TYR A 289 7.01 11.32 1.15
CA TYR A 289 6.45 10.74 2.36
C TYR A 289 7.53 9.87 3.00
N VAL A 290 7.82 10.09 4.29
CA VAL A 290 8.85 9.34 5.02
C VAL A 290 8.29 8.95 6.38
N GLY A 291 8.17 7.65 6.64
CA GLY A 291 7.59 7.12 7.87
C GLY A 291 7.20 5.65 7.71
N ASN A 292 6.34 5.15 8.59
CA ASN A 292 5.75 3.83 8.46
C ASN A 292 4.39 3.96 7.77
N TYR A 293 4.30 3.55 6.51
CA TYR A 293 3.10 3.65 5.68
C TYR A 293 2.54 2.30 5.28
N PHE A 294 3.42 1.33 5.05
CA PHE A 294 3.08 -0.05 4.72
C PHE A 294 4.12 -0.94 5.39
N THR A 295 3.74 -1.60 6.48
CA THR A 295 4.69 -2.30 7.36
C THR A 295 4.60 -3.82 7.19
N SER A 296 5.33 -4.53 8.00
CA SER A 296 5.35 -5.99 8.07
C SER A 296 5.61 -6.41 9.52
N LEU A 297 4.60 -6.19 10.39
CA LEU A 297 4.72 -6.38 11.84
C LEU A 297 5.95 -5.64 12.42
N GLU A 298 6.85 -6.38 13.07
CA GLU A 298 8.10 -5.84 13.64
C GLU A 298 9.34 -6.06 12.75
N MET A 299 9.17 -6.23 11.45
CA MET A 299 10.32 -6.31 10.54
C MET A 299 11.09 -4.99 10.54
N MET A 300 12.40 -5.07 10.71
CA MET A 300 13.28 -3.93 10.45
C MET A 300 13.66 -3.93 8.98
N GLY A 301 13.57 -2.78 8.34
CA GLY A 301 13.83 -2.61 6.92
C GLY A 301 13.10 -1.41 6.34
N VAL A 302 13.12 -1.27 5.03
CA VAL A 302 12.54 -0.14 4.31
C VAL A 302 12.06 -0.55 2.93
N THR A 303 10.94 0.00 2.49
CA THR A 303 10.48 -0.02 1.10
C THR A 303 10.65 1.38 0.51
N LEU A 304 11.31 1.47 -0.64
CA LEU A 304 11.40 2.69 -1.43
C LEU A 304 10.47 2.57 -2.63
N THR A 305 9.61 3.56 -2.81
CA THR A 305 8.72 3.70 -3.97
C THR A 305 8.96 5.04 -4.65
N LEU A 306 9.14 5.02 -5.95
CA LEU A 306 9.07 6.21 -6.80
C LEU A 306 7.85 6.11 -7.70
N MET A 307 7.08 7.20 -7.79
CA MET A 307 6.01 7.35 -8.78
C MET A 307 6.37 8.50 -9.72
N LYS A 308 6.60 8.19 -11.00
CA LYS A 308 6.76 9.23 -12.01
C LYS A 308 5.44 9.95 -12.23
N VAL A 309 5.46 11.29 -12.29
CA VAL A 309 4.24 12.07 -12.36
C VAL A 309 4.22 13.00 -13.58
N ASP A 310 3.04 13.14 -14.15
CA ASP A 310 2.66 14.19 -15.09
C ASP A 310 1.74 15.22 -14.41
N ASP A 311 1.22 16.18 -15.16
CA ASP A 311 0.38 17.26 -14.61
C ASP A 311 -0.94 16.73 -14.01
N GLU A 312 -1.53 15.67 -14.56
CA GLU A 312 -2.72 15.07 -13.99
C GLU A 312 -2.42 14.40 -12.65
N LEU A 313 -1.40 13.54 -12.59
CA LEU A 313 -1.01 12.88 -11.35
C LEU A 313 -0.60 13.88 -10.27
N LYS A 314 0.13 14.95 -10.62
CA LYS A 314 0.45 16.03 -9.68
C LYS A 314 -0.82 16.68 -9.13
N THR A 315 -1.77 17.03 -10.01
CA THR A 315 -3.05 17.64 -9.62
C THR A 315 -3.87 16.74 -8.70
N LEU A 316 -3.87 15.42 -8.93
CA LEU A 316 -4.56 14.46 -8.08
C LEU A 316 -3.81 14.22 -6.76
N MET A 317 -2.48 14.18 -6.78
CA MET A 317 -1.67 14.08 -5.58
C MET A 317 -1.81 15.32 -4.67
N ASP A 318 -2.10 16.50 -5.21
CA ASP A 318 -2.27 17.73 -4.44
C ASP A 318 -3.64 17.84 -3.73
N VAL A 319 -4.59 16.95 -4.02
CA VAL A 319 -5.87 16.93 -3.30
C VAL A 319 -5.61 16.62 -1.82
N PRO A 320 -6.10 17.45 -0.86
CA PRO A 320 -5.97 17.15 0.55
C PRO A 320 -6.60 15.79 0.90
N ALA A 321 -6.00 15.10 1.86
CA ALA A 321 -6.48 13.79 2.31
C ALA A 321 -6.36 13.69 3.83
N TYR A 322 -7.34 13.06 4.47
CA TYR A 322 -7.39 12.92 5.91
C TYR A 322 -7.78 11.49 6.28
N SER A 323 -6.79 10.69 6.61
CA SER A 323 -6.93 9.36 7.17
C SER A 323 -5.87 9.15 8.25
N LEU A 324 -6.00 8.09 9.03
CA LEU A 324 -5.03 7.77 10.07
C LEU A 324 -3.63 7.51 9.46
N GLY A 325 -3.57 6.78 8.34
CA GLY A 325 -2.32 6.40 7.67
C GLY A 325 -1.72 7.50 6.81
N LEU A 326 -2.54 8.45 6.33
CA LEU A 326 -2.09 9.57 5.49
C LEU A 326 -2.91 10.82 5.75
N THR A 327 -2.30 11.81 6.37
CA THR A 327 -2.86 13.15 6.47
C THR A 327 -2.03 14.10 5.65
N GLN A 328 -2.66 14.70 4.63
CA GLN A 328 -2.06 15.67 3.75
C GLN A 328 -2.93 16.91 3.70
N VAL A 329 -2.38 18.02 4.18
CA VAL A 329 -2.90 19.36 3.96
C VAL A 329 -2.34 19.93 2.66
N LYS A 330 -2.88 21.05 2.17
CA LYS A 330 -2.40 21.69 0.93
C LYS A 330 -0.91 21.95 0.98
#